data_ac932db5c91c2f3ea3a48d284ac3714d
#
_entry.id   ac932db5c91c2f3ea3a48d284ac3714d
#
_cell.length_a   1.000
_cell.length_b   1.000
_cell.length_c   1.000
_cell.angle_alpha   90.00
_cell.angle_beta   90.00
_cell.angle_gamma   90.00
#
_symmetry.space_group_name_H-M   'P 1'
#
loop_
_entity.id
_entity.type
_entity.pdbx_description
1 polymer ?
#
loop_
_entity_poly.entity_id
_entity_poly.type
_entity_poly.pdbx_seq_one_letter_code
_entity_poly.pdbx_strand_id
1 'polypeptide(L)'
;MKPLERGSATTSFWSLALLALACSRKSPEPEARRDAPAGLSSQIAPVAPAPRLLYLPDGGDLVQNQGQLQPLPELLPGAPPTVSSGCPPEMVSIRGQFCIDRYEVSLVDARERALSPYYPPSHDELAHIWGVFRQVTPKNPAPPLPQPPGFSLNEGFEARARSLPAVVPNGYMSGVMARRVCENAGKRLCEPAEWVTACKGQNATKFPYGNTYAEGVCNVFRASHPAVVLYSDASKNHLDPRLNLTSDAAGPLLRQTGATPRCRSDWGSDAIYDMVGNLDEWVDEPSGAFQGGFYSRSTREGCDARITVHPPAYSDYSLGVRCCK
;
A
#
# COMPACT_ATOMS: atom_id res chain seq x y z
N MET A 1 -52.29 50.63 14.95
CA MET A 1 -53.54 50.52 14.18
C MET A 1 -53.28 50.92 12.74
N LYS A 2 -53.26 49.94 11.85
CA LYS A 2 -53.62 49.91 10.43
C LYS A 2 -52.98 48.71 9.74
N PRO A 3 -53.61 48.10 8.77
CA PRO A 3 -53.59 46.65 8.62
C PRO A 3 -52.74 46.13 7.44
N LEU A 4 -52.56 44.83 7.44
CA LEU A 4 -51.96 43.97 6.44
C LEU A 4 -52.52 44.18 5.04
N GLU A 5 -51.65 44.16 4.04
CA GLU A 5 -52.03 43.79 2.65
C GLU A 5 -51.30 42.53 2.22
N ARG A 6 -52.10 41.57 1.70
CA ARG A 6 -51.67 40.32 1.12
C ARG A 6 -51.38 40.53 -0.37
N GLY A 7 -50.18 40.17 -0.79
CA GLY A 7 -49.79 40.08 -2.20
C GLY A 7 -49.91 38.61 -2.68
N SER A 8 -50.79 38.41 -3.66
CA SER A 8 -51.03 37.15 -4.37
C SER A 8 -49.92 36.89 -5.39
N ALA A 9 -49.25 35.75 -5.32
CA ALA A 9 -48.26 35.31 -6.29
C ALA A 9 -48.91 34.31 -7.26
N THR A 10 -48.96 34.69 -8.52
CA THR A 10 -49.41 33.88 -9.66
C THR A 10 -48.32 32.90 -10.10
N THR A 11 -48.69 31.64 -10.13
CA THR A 11 -47.91 30.55 -10.71
C THR A 11 -47.97 30.53 -12.22
N SER A 12 -46.85 30.67 -12.91
CA SER A 12 -46.71 30.42 -14.34
C SER A 12 -46.14 29.04 -14.58
N PHE A 13 -46.94 28.16 -15.18
CA PHE A 13 -46.50 26.87 -15.73
C PHE A 13 -45.79 27.10 -17.07
N TRP A 14 -44.56 26.68 -17.20
CA TRP A 14 -43.90 26.50 -18.50
C TRP A 14 -43.76 25.00 -18.79
N SER A 15 -44.51 24.55 -19.79
CA SER A 15 -44.37 23.23 -20.39
C SER A 15 -43.18 23.24 -21.33
N LEU A 16 -42.16 22.41 -21.07
CA LEU A 16 -41.10 22.09 -22.03
C LEU A 16 -41.38 20.76 -22.69
N ALA A 17 -41.58 20.83 -23.99
CA ALA A 17 -41.75 19.68 -24.89
C ALA A 17 -40.38 18.99 -25.08
N LEU A 18 -40.33 17.67 -24.83
CA LEU A 18 -39.21 16.82 -25.19
C LEU A 18 -39.27 16.48 -26.69
N LEU A 19 -38.28 16.95 -27.44
CA LEU A 19 -37.98 16.40 -28.78
C LEU A 19 -37.00 15.23 -28.59
N ALA A 20 -37.44 14.02 -28.85
CA ALA A 20 -36.61 12.84 -28.98
C ALA A 20 -36.00 12.78 -30.38
N LEU A 21 -34.71 13.03 -30.54
CA LEU A 21 -33.94 12.69 -31.73
C LEU A 21 -33.43 11.25 -31.61
N ALA A 22 -34.03 10.35 -32.37
CA ALA A 22 -33.52 8.99 -32.56
C ALA A 22 -32.36 9.02 -33.56
N CYS A 23 -31.12 8.86 -33.07
CA CYS A 23 -29.95 8.53 -33.90
C CYS A 23 -29.82 7.01 -34.02
N SER A 24 -30.26 6.48 -35.15
CA SER A 24 -30.02 5.10 -35.59
C SER A 24 -28.55 4.94 -35.97
N ARG A 25 -27.76 4.21 -35.17
CA ARG A 25 -26.42 3.75 -35.56
C ARG A 25 -26.53 2.32 -36.09
N LYS A 26 -26.25 2.17 -37.37
CA LYS A 26 -25.98 0.85 -38.02
C LYS A 26 -24.74 0.22 -37.41
N SER A 27 -24.86 -1.04 -37.03
CA SER A 27 -23.75 -1.91 -36.70
C SER A 27 -22.99 -2.29 -37.97
N PRO A 28 -21.65 -2.36 -37.95
CA PRO A 28 -20.90 -2.94 -39.06
C PRO A 28 -20.95 -4.48 -39.00
N GLU A 29 -21.11 -5.06 -40.18
CA GLU A 29 -21.03 -6.50 -40.47
C GLU A 29 -19.63 -7.05 -40.19
N PRO A 30 -19.49 -8.36 -39.82
CA PRO A 30 -18.19 -8.96 -39.58
C PRO A 30 -17.47 -9.31 -40.89
N GLU A 31 -16.29 -8.78 -41.03
CA GLU A 31 -15.39 -9.06 -42.16
C GLU A 31 -14.80 -10.48 -42.06
N ALA A 32 -14.71 -11.14 -43.22
CA ALA A 32 -14.35 -12.52 -43.41
C ALA A 32 -12.93 -12.86 -42.92
N ARG A 33 -12.84 -14.07 -42.35
CA ARG A 33 -11.58 -14.77 -42.00
C ARG A 33 -10.65 -14.86 -43.22
N ARG A 34 -9.42 -14.40 -43.04
CA ARG A 34 -8.28 -14.78 -43.89
C ARG A 34 -7.52 -15.87 -43.18
N ASP A 35 -7.29 -16.93 -43.91
CA ASP A 35 -6.57 -18.15 -43.49
C ASP A 35 -5.15 -17.85 -43.04
N ALA A 36 -4.76 -18.35 -41.86
CA ALA A 36 -3.39 -18.38 -41.37
C ALA A 36 -2.67 -19.65 -41.88
N PRO A 37 -1.39 -19.56 -42.27
CA PRO A 37 -0.64 -20.73 -42.69
C PRO A 37 -0.28 -21.64 -41.50
N ALA A 38 -0.40 -22.93 -41.73
CA ALA A 38 -0.05 -23.98 -40.79
C ALA A 38 1.47 -24.08 -40.58
N GLY A 39 1.85 -24.38 -39.35
CA GLY A 39 3.08 -25.08 -39.03
C GLY A 39 4.19 -24.29 -38.35
N LEU A 40 4.18 -24.31 -37.03
CA LEU A 40 5.41 -24.41 -36.21
C LEU A 40 5.04 -25.06 -34.88
N SER A 41 5.35 -26.37 -34.81
CA SER A 41 5.30 -27.15 -33.58
C SER A 41 6.39 -26.67 -32.63
N SER A 42 6.06 -25.86 -31.61
CA SER A 42 6.97 -25.56 -30.51
C SER A 42 6.78 -26.62 -29.42
N GLN A 43 7.79 -27.44 -29.23
CA GLN A 43 7.89 -28.38 -28.11
C GLN A 43 7.92 -27.58 -26.80
N ILE A 44 6.88 -27.71 -26.00
CA ILE A 44 6.82 -27.18 -24.64
C ILE A 44 7.67 -28.10 -23.77
N ALA A 45 8.77 -27.58 -23.26
CA ALA A 45 9.57 -28.25 -22.24
C ALA A 45 8.74 -28.43 -20.95
N PRO A 46 8.87 -29.54 -20.22
CA PRO A 46 8.11 -29.78 -19.01
C PRO A 46 8.50 -28.77 -17.91
N VAL A 47 7.51 -28.05 -17.39
CA VAL A 47 7.66 -27.18 -16.22
C VAL A 47 7.92 -28.06 -15.00
N ALA A 48 9.02 -27.80 -14.31
CA ALA A 48 9.34 -28.49 -13.07
C ALA A 48 8.25 -28.21 -12.02
N PRO A 49 7.83 -29.19 -11.20
CA PRO A 49 6.82 -29.00 -10.19
C PRO A 49 7.33 -28.07 -9.09
N ALA A 50 6.48 -27.13 -8.66
CA ALA A 50 6.74 -26.25 -7.55
C ALA A 50 7.04 -27.04 -6.26
N PRO A 51 7.95 -26.58 -5.37
CA PRO A 51 8.26 -27.26 -4.14
C PRO A 51 7.01 -27.33 -3.25
N ARG A 52 6.62 -28.56 -2.87
CA ARG A 52 5.58 -28.81 -1.88
C ARG A 52 6.07 -28.33 -0.51
N LEU A 53 5.40 -27.34 0.05
CA LEU A 53 5.47 -27.06 1.49
C LEU A 53 4.89 -28.28 2.23
N LEU A 54 5.75 -29.04 2.89
CA LEU A 54 5.34 -30.09 3.83
C LEU A 54 4.84 -29.41 5.11
N TYR A 55 3.54 -29.48 5.31
CA TYR A 55 2.90 -29.20 6.58
C TYR A 55 3.08 -30.41 7.48
N LEU A 56 3.78 -30.27 8.61
CA LEU A 56 3.86 -31.29 9.64
C LEU A 56 2.76 -31.04 10.69
N PRO A 57 1.89 -32.01 10.96
CA PRO A 57 1.01 -31.93 12.11
C PRO A 57 1.75 -32.40 13.36
N ASP A 58 1.49 -31.69 14.44
CA ASP A 58 1.66 -32.08 15.85
C ASP A 58 3.00 -32.58 16.41
N GLY A 59 3.54 -31.75 17.31
CA GLY A 59 4.25 -32.09 18.55
C GLY A 59 5.18 -33.31 18.52
N GLY A 60 6.40 -33.15 18.07
CA GLY A 60 7.43 -34.18 18.22
C GLY A 60 8.83 -33.56 18.27
N ASP A 61 9.62 -34.04 19.20
CA ASP A 61 10.93 -33.58 19.61
C ASP A 61 11.93 -33.28 18.47
N LEU A 62 12.69 -32.21 18.65
CA LEU A 62 13.78 -31.78 17.78
C LEU A 62 14.86 -32.83 17.70
N VAL A 63 14.88 -33.62 16.64
CA VAL A 63 16.08 -34.39 16.24
C VAL A 63 16.97 -33.44 15.42
N GLN A 64 18.14 -33.13 15.98
CA GLN A 64 19.22 -32.40 15.32
C GLN A 64 19.66 -33.16 14.06
N ASN A 65 19.26 -32.70 12.90
CA ASN A 65 19.88 -33.12 11.65
C ASN A 65 20.84 -32.02 11.20
N GLN A 66 22.14 -32.26 11.31
CA GLN A 66 23.23 -31.41 10.81
C GLN A 66 23.24 -31.49 9.27
N GLY A 67 22.30 -30.80 8.63
CA GLY A 67 22.38 -30.46 7.22
C GLY A 67 23.03 -29.08 7.10
N GLN A 68 24.16 -29.00 6.41
CA GLN A 68 24.88 -27.75 6.14
C GLN A 68 23.92 -26.69 5.58
N LEU A 69 23.58 -25.73 6.41
CA LEU A 69 22.99 -24.47 5.97
C LEU A 69 24.06 -23.79 5.11
N GLN A 70 23.80 -23.70 3.81
CA GLN A 70 24.56 -22.77 2.98
C GLN A 70 24.38 -21.37 3.55
N PRO A 71 25.45 -20.60 3.76
CA PRO A 71 25.31 -19.23 4.20
C PRO A 71 24.45 -18.48 3.19
N LEU A 72 23.45 -17.76 3.70
CA LEU A 72 22.75 -16.73 2.93
C LEU A 72 23.82 -15.85 2.29
N PRO A 73 23.66 -15.43 1.01
CA PRO A 73 24.60 -14.51 0.40
C PRO A 73 24.74 -13.31 1.33
N GLU A 74 25.98 -13.13 1.79
CA GLU A 74 26.38 -12.03 2.67
C GLU A 74 25.89 -10.74 2.01
N LEU A 75 24.88 -10.12 2.60
CA LEU A 75 24.52 -8.74 2.26
C LEU A 75 25.81 -7.97 2.48
N LEU A 76 26.41 -7.52 1.38
CA LEU A 76 27.57 -6.63 1.42
C LEU A 76 27.28 -5.59 2.51
N PRO A 77 28.12 -5.44 3.53
CA PRO A 77 27.91 -4.47 4.57
C PRO A 77 27.79 -3.11 3.86
N GLY A 78 26.57 -2.59 3.80
CA GLY A 78 26.36 -1.21 3.44
C GLY A 78 27.28 -0.42 4.37
N ALA A 79 28.05 0.51 3.83
CA ALA A 79 28.91 1.37 4.63
C ALA A 79 28.11 1.83 5.86
N PRO A 80 28.70 1.78 7.08
CA PRO A 80 27.99 2.19 8.28
C PRO A 80 27.38 3.57 7.99
N PRO A 81 26.11 3.82 8.35
CA PRO A 81 25.47 5.09 8.10
C PRO A 81 26.39 6.17 8.68
N THR A 82 26.88 7.04 7.81
CA THR A 82 27.58 8.24 8.26
C THR A 82 26.59 8.95 9.16
N VAL A 83 26.90 9.09 10.44
CA VAL A 83 26.05 9.72 11.46
C VAL A 83 25.77 11.13 10.96
N SER A 84 24.71 11.30 10.19
CA SER A 84 24.27 12.60 9.73
C SER A 84 23.65 13.32 10.91
N SER A 85 24.23 14.46 11.21
CA SER A 85 23.87 15.43 12.22
C SER A 85 22.40 15.38 12.66
N GLY A 86 22.09 14.76 13.80
CA GLY A 86 20.86 14.98 14.55
C GLY A 86 19.65 14.09 14.25
N CYS A 87 19.65 13.27 13.20
CA CYS A 87 18.55 12.33 12.93
C CYS A 87 18.74 10.97 13.60
N PRO A 88 17.66 10.29 14.05
CA PRO A 88 17.72 8.90 14.47
C PRO A 88 18.31 7.99 13.39
N PRO A 89 18.97 6.86 13.75
CA PRO A 89 19.67 5.99 12.79
C PRO A 89 18.77 5.41 11.67
N GLU A 90 17.48 5.19 11.96
CA GLU A 90 16.50 4.68 11.02
C GLU A 90 15.93 5.76 10.08
N MET A 91 16.31 7.02 10.28
CA MET A 91 15.83 8.16 9.49
C MET A 91 16.96 8.73 8.62
N VAL A 92 16.56 9.47 7.59
CA VAL A 92 17.45 10.18 6.67
C VAL A 92 17.30 11.68 6.89
N SER A 93 18.43 12.38 6.97
CA SER A 93 18.46 13.85 7.08
C SER A 93 18.24 14.50 5.71
N ILE A 94 17.25 15.36 5.62
CA ILE A 94 16.93 16.10 4.40
C ILE A 94 17.47 17.50 4.53
N ARG A 95 18.64 17.75 3.94
CA ARG A 95 19.33 19.04 3.93
C ARG A 95 19.58 19.65 5.33
N GLY A 96 19.57 18.84 6.39
CA GLY A 96 19.66 19.29 7.77
C GLY A 96 18.40 20.05 8.27
N GLN A 97 17.29 20.01 7.53
CA GLN A 97 16.05 20.72 7.88
C GLN A 97 15.08 19.85 8.66
N PHE A 98 14.96 18.58 8.29
CA PHE A 98 14.13 17.57 8.96
C PHE A 98 14.68 16.16 8.73
N CYS A 99 14.15 15.21 9.49
CA CYS A 99 14.43 13.79 9.33
C CYS A 99 13.18 13.08 8.81
N ILE A 100 13.38 12.06 7.96
CA ILE A 100 12.31 11.20 7.47
C ILE A 100 12.70 9.73 7.58
N ASP A 101 11.74 8.87 7.89
CA ASP A 101 11.93 7.42 7.94
C ASP A 101 12.47 6.88 6.62
N ARG A 102 13.50 6.03 6.69
CA ARG A 102 14.15 5.42 5.53
C ARG A 102 13.23 4.49 4.77
N TYR A 103 12.35 3.79 5.49
CA TYR A 103 11.41 2.80 4.99
C TYR A 103 9.99 3.14 5.46
N GLU A 104 8.98 2.60 4.76
CA GLU A 104 7.60 2.58 5.23
C GLU A 104 7.50 1.95 6.61
N VAL A 105 6.53 2.40 7.41
CA VAL A 105 6.40 2.00 8.82
C VAL A 105 5.91 0.56 8.96
N SER A 106 6.62 -0.20 9.78
CA SER A 106 6.11 -1.37 10.50
C SER A 106 5.78 -0.98 11.95
N LEU A 107 5.01 -1.79 12.65
CA LEU A 107 4.51 -1.42 13.98
C LEU A 107 4.96 -2.41 15.06
N VAL A 108 5.28 -1.84 16.21
CA VAL A 108 5.49 -2.58 17.46
C VAL A 108 4.61 -1.99 18.56
N ASP A 109 4.41 -2.73 19.65
CA ASP A 109 3.80 -2.18 20.86
C ASP A 109 4.85 -1.53 21.80
N ALA A 110 4.41 -1.02 22.95
CA ALA A 110 5.27 -0.41 23.94
C ALA A 110 6.34 -1.36 24.54
N ARG A 111 6.18 -2.69 24.35
CA ARG A 111 7.14 -3.73 24.76
C ARG A 111 7.99 -4.24 23.59
N GLU A 112 8.01 -3.53 22.47
CA GLU A 112 8.74 -3.89 21.23
C GLU A 112 8.26 -5.21 20.59
N ARG A 113 7.06 -5.69 20.90
CA ARG A 113 6.46 -6.86 20.25
C ARG A 113 5.85 -6.45 18.91
N ALA A 114 6.18 -7.15 17.84
CA ALA A 114 5.67 -6.86 16.50
C ALA A 114 4.15 -7.00 16.43
N LEU A 115 3.48 -6.00 15.87
CA LEU A 115 2.07 -6.05 15.52
C LEU A 115 1.90 -6.64 14.11
N SER A 116 0.70 -7.15 13.81
CA SER A 116 0.40 -7.66 12.47
C SER A 116 0.29 -6.52 11.46
N PRO A 117 1.01 -6.56 10.31
CA PRO A 117 0.92 -5.53 9.29
C PRO A 117 -0.40 -5.57 8.49
N TYR A 118 -1.24 -6.58 8.73
CA TYR A 118 -2.48 -6.85 8.00
C TYR A 118 -3.72 -6.34 8.71
N TYR A 119 -3.58 -5.59 9.79
CA TYR A 119 -4.69 -5.06 10.59
C TYR A 119 -4.45 -3.60 10.98
N PRO A 120 -5.53 -2.83 11.21
CA PRO A 120 -5.40 -1.49 11.78
C PRO A 120 -4.65 -1.51 13.11
N PRO A 121 -3.84 -0.47 13.41
CA PRO A 121 -3.08 -0.35 14.67
C PRO A 121 -3.95 0.11 15.85
N SER A 122 -5.12 -0.47 15.99
CA SER A 122 -6.08 -0.23 17.07
C SER A 122 -6.59 -1.58 17.56
N HIS A 123 -6.54 -1.81 18.88
CA HIS A 123 -7.02 -3.06 19.50
C HIS A 123 -8.46 -3.38 19.09
N ASP A 124 -9.37 -2.40 19.24
CA ASP A 124 -10.80 -2.61 19.00
C ASP A 124 -11.11 -2.84 17.52
N GLU A 125 -10.45 -2.09 16.62
CA GLU A 125 -10.65 -2.29 15.18
C GLU A 125 -10.04 -3.60 14.70
N LEU A 126 -8.85 -3.96 15.19
CA LEU A 126 -8.23 -5.26 14.91
C LEU A 126 -9.14 -6.41 15.34
N ALA A 127 -9.65 -6.38 16.58
CA ALA A 127 -10.54 -7.42 17.10
C ALA A 127 -11.85 -7.49 16.30
N HIS A 128 -12.41 -6.33 15.93
CA HIS A 128 -13.61 -6.25 15.10
C HIS A 128 -13.37 -6.88 13.71
N ILE A 129 -12.31 -6.44 13.01
CA ILE A 129 -11.97 -6.91 11.67
C ILE A 129 -11.66 -8.41 11.68
N TRP A 130 -10.88 -8.88 12.66
CA TRP A 130 -10.63 -10.30 12.86
C TRP A 130 -11.95 -11.08 13.03
N GLY A 131 -12.86 -10.59 13.89
CA GLY A 131 -14.16 -11.20 14.13
C GLY A 131 -15.04 -11.28 12.87
N VAL A 132 -15.04 -10.25 12.05
CA VAL A 132 -15.79 -10.18 10.78
C VAL A 132 -15.21 -11.14 9.75
N PHE A 133 -13.92 -11.00 9.42
CA PHE A 133 -13.33 -11.70 8.27
C PHE A 133 -13.05 -13.18 8.50
N ARG A 134 -13.02 -13.67 9.73
CA ARG A 134 -13.05 -15.11 10.02
C ARG A 134 -14.33 -15.80 9.58
N GLN A 135 -15.41 -15.04 9.33
CA GLN A 135 -16.71 -15.54 8.85
C GLN A 135 -16.92 -15.27 7.34
N VAL A 136 -16.06 -14.47 6.71
CA VAL A 136 -16.15 -14.14 5.30
C VAL A 136 -15.33 -15.10 4.47
N THR A 137 -15.99 -15.76 3.52
CA THR A 137 -15.31 -16.60 2.51
C THR A 137 -15.11 -15.78 1.24
N PRO A 138 -13.87 -15.58 0.76
CA PRO A 138 -13.61 -14.98 -0.53
C PRO A 138 -14.28 -15.77 -1.66
N LYS A 139 -14.62 -15.07 -2.74
CA LYS A 139 -15.24 -15.70 -3.93
C LYS A 139 -14.26 -16.58 -4.68
N ASN A 140 -12.98 -16.21 -4.68
CA ASN A 140 -11.90 -16.92 -5.36
C ASN A 140 -10.95 -17.58 -4.35
N PRO A 141 -10.07 -18.50 -4.77
CA PRO A 141 -9.03 -19.05 -3.92
C PRO A 141 -8.22 -17.93 -3.24
N ALA A 142 -8.06 -18.03 -1.93
CA ALA A 142 -7.46 -16.99 -1.11
C ALA A 142 -6.40 -17.57 -0.17
N PRO A 143 -5.40 -16.77 0.25
CA PRO A 143 -4.55 -17.16 1.36
C PRO A 143 -5.38 -17.32 2.64
N PRO A 144 -4.89 -18.09 3.63
CA PRO A 144 -5.54 -18.17 4.93
C PRO A 144 -5.63 -16.78 5.58
N LEU A 145 -6.68 -16.56 6.36
CA LEU A 145 -6.80 -15.31 7.13
C LEU A 145 -5.61 -15.21 8.10
N PRO A 146 -4.79 -14.14 8.04
CA PRO A 146 -3.64 -14.01 8.92
C PRO A 146 -4.09 -13.87 10.37
N GLN A 147 -3.58 -14.72 11.24
CA GLN A 147 -3.91 -14.66 12.66
C GLN A 147 -3.13 -13.53 13.33
N PRO A 148 -3.78 -12.56 14.01
CA PRO A 148 -3.08 -11.57 14.80
C PRO A 148 -2.31 -12.21 15.95
N PRO A 149 -1.20 -11.62 16.41
CA PRO A 149 -0.53 -12.07 17.63
C PRO A 149 -1.50 -12.13 18.80
N GLY A 150 -1.46 -13.20 19.60
CA GLY A 150 -2.43 -13.43 20.68
C GLY A 150 -2.54 -12.27 21.67
N PHE A 151 -1.43 -11.61 21.97
CA PHE A 151 -1.43 -10.44 22.85
C PHE A 151 -2.24 -9.27 22.27
N SER A 152 -2.22 -9.08 20.96
CA SER A 152 -2.94 -7.99 20.31
C SER A 152 -4.46 -8.19 20.25
N LEU A 153 -4.94 -9.41 20.52
CA LEU A 153 -6.36 -9.72 20.66
C LEU A 153 -6.84 -9.69 22.12
N ASN A 154 -5.94 -9.95 23.07
CA ASN A 154 -6.30 -10.16 24.48
C ASN A 154 -5.90 -8.97 25.37
N GLU A 155 -5.02 -8.11 24.92
CA GLU A 155 -4.51 -6.96 25.65
C GLU A 155 -4.68 -5.70 24.82
N GLY A 156 -5.02 -4.57 25.44
CA GLY A 156 -4.87 -3.26 24.79
C GLY A 156 -3.40 -2.98 24.52
N PHE A 157 -3.09 -2.34 23.39
CA PHE A 157 -1.73 -1.98 23.02
C PHE A 157 -1.64 -0.53 22.51
N GLU A 158 -0.48 0.07 22.70
CA GLU A 158 -0.11 1.34 22.09
C GLU A 158 0.85 1.04 20.93
N ALA A 159 0.39 1.24 19.71
CA ALA A 159 1.20 1.02 18.51
C ALA A 159 2.24 2.14 18.32
N ARG A 160 3.46 1.78 17.96
CA ARG A 160 4.59 2.69 17.71
C ARG A 160 5.24 2.40 16.37
N ALA A 161 5.57 3.45 15.64
CA ALA A 161 6.21 3.36 14.34
C ALA A 161 7.67 2.89 14.43
N ARG A 162 8.05 1.97 13.54
CA ARG A 162 9.43 1.53 13.28
C ARG A 162 9.72 1.57 11.80
N SER A 163 10.85 2.14 11.41
CA SER A 163 11.35 2.15 10.03
C SER A 163 12.44 1.09 9.91
N LEU A 164 12.10 -0.08 9.38
CA LEU A 164 12.97 -1.25 9.29
C LEU A 164 13.04 -1.78 7.85
N PRO A 165 14.20 -2.29 7.39
CA PRO A 165 14.32 -2.96 6.12
C PRO A 165 13.76 -4.40 6.18
N ALA A 166 13.38 -4.93 5.03
CA ALA A 166 12.99 -6.34 4.82
C ALA A 166 11.83 -6.82 5.71
N VAL A 167 10.92 -5.92 6.08
CA VAL A 167 9.68 -6.24 6.80
C VAL A 167 8.48 -5.86 5.96
N VAL A 168 7.34 -6.50 6.17
CA VAL A 168 6.08 -6.09 5.53
C VAL A 168 5.63 -4.80 6.21
N PRO A 169 5.45 -3.68 5.47
CA PRO A 169 4.95 -2.44 6.04
C PRO A 169 3.48 -2.58 6.45
N ASN A 170 3.05 -1.77 7.41
CA ASN A 170 1.68 -1.82 7.91
C ASN A 170 0.72 -1.08 6.98
N GLY A 171 -0.21 -1.82 6.37
CA GLY A 171 -1.39 -1.28 5.70
C GLY A 171 -2.53 -0.99 6.67
N TYR A 172 -3.74 -0.79 6.15
CA TYR A 172 -4.98 -0.61 6.93
C TYR A 172 -4.96 0.60 7.89
N MET A 173 -4.17 1.60 7.59
CA MET A 173 -3.94 2.73 8.47
C MET A 173 -4.82 3.93 8.08
N SER A 174 -5.52 4.54 9.03
CA SER A 174 -6.14 5.85 8.84
C SER A 174 -5.13 6.97 9.12
N GLY A 175 -5.39 8.19 8.62
CA GLY A 175 -4.55 9.35 8.92
C GLY A 175 -4.49 9.67 10.42
N VAL A 176 -5.58 9.42 11.16
CA VAL A 176 -5.63 9.58 12.63
C VAL A 176 -4.68 8.58 13.31
N MET A 177 -4.71 7.30 12.87
CA MET A 177 -3.80 6.27 13.38
C MET A 177 -2.36 6.55 12.99
N ALA A 178 -2.13 6.94 11.74
CA ALA A 178 -0.81 7.30 11.22
C ALA A 178 -0.13 8.39 12.06
N ARG A 179 -0.87 9.45 12.39
CA ARG A 179 -0.38 10.51 13.30
C ARG A 179 0.00 9.93 14.66
N ARG A 180 -0.90 9.16 15.27
CA ARG A 180 -0.69 8.59 16.61
C ARG A 180 0.51 7.66 16.69
N VAL A 181 0.71 6.77 15.70
CA VAL A 181 1.85 5.83 15.74
C VAL A 181 3.20 6.53 15.55
N CYS A 182 3.23 7.63 14.76
CA CYS A 182 4.41 8.49 14.66
C CYS A 182 4.69 9.20 15.98
N GLU A 183 3.67 9.83 16.60
CA GLU A 183 3.78 10.54 17.88
C GLU A 183 4.24 9.60 19.01
N ASN A 184 3.69 8.40 19.11
CA ASN A 184 4.10 7.38 20.08
C ASN A 184 5.57 6.94 19.91
N ALA A 185 6.14 7.12 18.72
CA ALA A 185 7.55 6.88 18.43
C ALA A 185 8.44 8.14 18.62
N GLY A 186 7.90 9.25 19.14
CA GLY A 186 8.62 10.53 19.26
C GLY A 186 8.91 11.20 17.92
N LYS A 187 8.08 10.92 16.93
CA LYS A 187 8.08 11.44 15.56
C LYS A 187 6.76 12.19 15.29
N ARG A 188 6.53 12.59 14.05
CA ARG A 188 5.28 13.20 13.58
C ARG A 188 4.94 12.75 12.17
N LEU A 189 3.75 13.05 11.68
CA LEU A 189 3.49 12.96 10.24
C LEU A 189 4.41 13.92 9.49
N CYS A 190 4.80 13.53 8.28
CA CYS A 190 5.48 14.42 7.36
C CYS A 190 4.49 15.48 6.81
N GLU A 191 4.91 16.72 6.71
CA GLU A 191 4.16 17.69 5.90
C GLU A 191 4.16 17.27 4.42
N PRO A 192 3.12 17.60 3.64
CA PRO A 192 3.06 17.23 2.23
C PRO A 192 4.30 17.68 1.43
N ALA A 193 4.81 18.87 1.71
CA ALA A 193 6.00 19.41 1.03
C ALA A 193 7.31 18.71 1.44
N GLU A 194 7.43 18.28 2.70
CA GLU A 194 8.56 17.50 3.19
C GLU A 194 8.59 16.13 2.50
N TRP A 195 7.44 15.47 2.45
CA TRP A 195 7.31 14.17 1.80
C TRP A 195 7.72 14.23 0.31
N VAL A 196 7.18 15.22 -0.44
CA VAL A 196 7.51 15.43 -1.85
C VAL A 196 9.00 15.74 -2.04
N THR A 197 9.56 16.60 -1.18
CA THR A 197 11.00 16.93 -1.23
C THR A 197 11.84 15.68 -1.03
N ALA A 198 11.54 14.87 -0.01
CA ALA A 198 12.25 13.65 0.29
C ALA A 198 12.14 12.63 -0.86
N CYS A 199 10.96 12.48 -1.46
CA CYS A 199 10.73 11.60 -2.60
C CYS A 199 11.56 12.00 -3.83
N LYS A 200 11.62 13.28 -4.16
CA LYS A 200 12.34 13.81 -5.33
C LYS A 200 13.86 13.71 -5.23
N GLY A 201 14.37 13.41 -4.04
CA GLY A 201 15.81 13.29 -3.81
C GLY A 201 16.57 14.62 -3.98
N GLN A 202 17.89 14.56 -3.81
CA GLN A 202 18.74 15.75 -3.92
C GLN A 202 18.72 16.40 -5.31
N ASN A 203 18.41 15.62 -6.36
CA ASN A 203 18.37 16.05 -7.74
C ASN A 203 16.99 16.57 -8.20
N ALA A 204 16.00 16.62 -7.30
CA ALA A 204 14.63 17.08 -7.55
C ALA A 204 13.96 16.39 -8.74
N THR A 205 14.10 15.08 -8.88
CA THR A 205 13.57 14.29 -10.00
C THR A 205 12.09 14.00 -9.84
N LYS A 206 11.40 13.68 -10.93
CA LYS A 206 9.97 13.37 -10.94
C LYS A 206 9.65 12.06 -10.16
N PHE A 207 10.51 11.06 -10.28
CA PHE A 207 10.45 9.79 -9.54
C PHE A 207 11.66 9.68 -8.61
N PRO A 208 11.64 8.84 -7.60
CA PRO A 208 12.78 8.65 -6.70
C PRO A 208 14.11 8.39 -7.42
N TYR A 209 14.03 7.72 -8.58
CA TYR A 209 15.16 7.24 -9.36
C TYR A 209 15.47 8.08 -10.62
N GLY A 210 14.72 9.13 -10.93
CA GLY A 210 14.96 9.96 -12.15
C GLY A 210 13.69 10.61 -12.70
N ASN A 211 13.80 11.23 -13.90
CA ASN A 211 12.71 12.01 -14.48
C ASN A 211 11.76 11.21 -15.39
N THR A 212 12.15 10.01 -15.81
CA THR A 212 11.39 9.18 -16.73
C THR A 212 10.87 7.94 -16.02
N TYR A 213 9.59 7.62 -16.22
CA TYR A 213 9.02 6.37 -15.71
C TYR A 213 9.79 5.16 -16.26
N ALA A 214 10.16 4.25 -15.37
CA ALA A 214 10.79 2.99 -15.71
C ALA A 214 10.02 1.84 -15.04
N GLU A 215 9.49 0.94 -15.88
CA GLU A 215 8.69 -0.21 -15.42
C GLU A 215 9.51 -1.13 -14.49
N GLY A 216 8.87 -1.61 -13.44
CA GLY A 216 9.47 -2.54 -12.48
C GLY A 216 10.55 -1.94 -11.57
N VAL A 217 10.84 -0.65 -11.64
CA VAL A 217 11.76 0.03 -10.71
C VAL A 217 11.11 0.24 -9.36
N CYS A 218 9.86 0.69 -9.31
CA CYS A 218 9.04 0.76 -8.10
C CYS A 218 7.90 -0.23 -8.16
N ASN A 219 7.32 -0.57 -7.02
CA ASN A 219 6.19 -1.48 -6.89
C ASN A 219 4.87 -0.74 -7.19
N VAL A 220 4.65 -0.40 -8.45
CA VAL A 220 3.44 0.28 -8.97
C VAL A 220 2.95 -0.43 -10.23
N PHE A 221 1.76 -0.10 -10.70
CA PHE A 221 1.18 -0.64 -11.93
C PHE A 221 1.08 -2.17 -11.96
N ARG A 222 0.95 -2.82 -10.79
CA ARG A 222 0.71 -4.26 -10.76
C ARG A 222 -0.58 -4.57 -11.52
N ALA A 223 -0.53 -5.57 -12.39
CA ALA A 223 -1.67 -5.96 -13.23
C ALA A 223 -2.87 -6.45 -12.41
N SER A 224 -2.63 -6.94 -11.20
CA SER A 224 -3.65 -7.47 -10.31
C SER A 224 -4.06 -6.45 -9.25
N HIS A 225 -5.38 -6.33 -9.02
CA HIS A 225 -5.94 -5.60 -7.89
C HIS A 225 -6.39 -6.61 -6.82
N PRO A 226 -5.98 -6.49 -5.55
CA PRO A 226 -6.17 -7.53 -4.55
C PRO A 226 -7.65 -7.88 -4.31
N ALA A 227 -8.55 -6.88 -4.28
CA ALA A 227 -9.98 -7.15 -4.14
C ALA A 227 -10.58 -7.85 -5.37
N VAL A 228 -10.05 -7.59 -6.58
CA VAL A 228 -10.43 -8.36 -7.78
C VAL A 228 -9.93 -9.79 -7.68
N VAL A 229 -8.70 -9.99 -7.20
CA VAL A 229 -8.12 -11.34 -6.98
C VAL A 229 -9.01 -12.15 -6.04
N LEU A 230 -9.43 -11.59 -4.91
CA LEU A 230 -10.21 -12.33 -3.89
C LEU A 230 -11.72 -12.36 -4.17
N TYR A 231 -12.28 -11.30 -4.73
CA TYR A 231 -13.73 -11.08 -4.79
C TYR A 231 -14.27 -10.87 -6.20
N SER A 232 -13.42 -10.80 -7.22
CA SER A 232 -13.77 -10.41 -8.60
C SER A 232 -14.43 -9.01 -8.69
N ASP A 233 -14.18 -8.15 -7.71
CA ASP A 233 -14.78 -6.82 -7.60
C ASP A 233 -13.83 -5.88 -6.81
N ALA A 234 -13.35 -4.83 -7.47
CA ALA A 234 -12.41 -3.88 -6.90
C ALA A 234 -13.00 -3.03 -5.75
N SER A 235 -14.32 -2.98 -5.61
CA SER A 235 -15.02 -2.18 -4.60
C SER A 235 -15.35 -2.94 -3.30
N LYS A 236 -14.94 -4.22 -3.18
CA LYS A 236 -15.36 -5.09 -2.07
C LYS A 236 -14.29 -5.29 -1.01
N ASN A 237 -14.77 -5.32 0.24
CA ASN A 237 -14.04 -5.83 1.41
C ASN A 237 -12.64 -5.22 1.59
N HIS A 238 -12.49 -3.90 1.43
CA HIS A 238 -11.21 -3.19 1.50
C HIS A 238 -10.48 -3.31 2.86
N LEU A 239 -11.16 -3.81 3.89
CA LEU A 239 -10.58 -4.10 5.20
C LEU A 239 -10.24 -5.58 5.40
N ASP A 240 -10.39 -6.43 4.37
CA ASP A 240 -10.03 -7.85 4.51
C ASP A 240 -8.50 -8.01 4.64
N PRO A 241 -8.02 -8.57 5.75
CA PRO A 241 -6.58 -8.73 6.00
C PRO A 241 -5.83 -9.57 4.95
N ARG A 242 -6.55 -10.41 4.18
CA ARG A 242 -5.98 -11.24 3.12
C ARG A 242 -5.59 -10.44 1.87
N LEU A 243 -6.08 -9.21 1.69
CA LEU A 243 -5.78 -8.40 0.51
C LEU A 243 -4.27 -8.17 0.34
N ASN A 244 -3.58 -7.85 1.42
CA ASN A 244 -2.12 -7.64 1.41
C ASN A 244 -1.29 -8.93 1.46
N LEU A 245 -1.95 -10.10 1.42
CA LEU A 245 -1.32 -11.41 1.23
C LEU A 245 -1.48 -11.94 -0.20
N THR A 246 -2.18 -11.20 -1.07
CA THR A 246 -2.38 -11.61 -2.46
C THR A 246 -1.09 -11.45 -3.27
N SER A 247 -1.00 -12.26 -4.32
CA SER A 247 0.14 -12.29 -5.25
C SER A 247 -0.34 -12.32 -6.69
N ASP A 248 0.50 -11.91 -7.61
CA ASP A 248 0.34 -12.15 -9.05
C ASP A 248 1.56 -12.91 -9.62
N ALA A 249 1.69 -12.98 -10.93
CA ALA A 249 2.81 -13.68 -11.59
C ALA A 249 4.19 -13.09 -11.22
N ALA A 250 4.25 -11.83 -10.79
CA ALA A 250 5.48 -11.16 -10.36
C ALA A 250 5.72 -11.25 -8.82
N GLY A 251 4.95 -12.10 -8.12
CA GLY A 251 5.07 -12.34 -6.67
C GLY A 251 4.09 -11.52 -5.82
N PRO A 252 4.36 -11.36 -4.51
CA PRO A 252 3.49 -10.62 -3.60
C PRO A 252 3.15 -9.23 -4.11
N LEU A 253 1.87 -8.82 -4.00
CA LEU A 253 1.45 -7.47 -4.40
C LEU A 253 2.04 -6.43 -3.43
N LEU A 254 1.81 -6.57 -2.13
CA LEU A 254 2.54 -5.82 -1.12
C LEU A 254 3.90 -6.46 -0.90
N ARG A 255 4.98 -5.69 -1.02
CA ARG A 255 6.36 -6.13 -0.85
C ARG A 255 6.92 -5.70 0.50
N GLN A 256 7.93 -6.42 0.94
CA GLN A 256 8.74 -5.99 2.07
C GLN A 256 9.46 -4.68 1.74
N THR A 257 9.68 -3.86 2.75
CA THR A 257 10.39 -2.59 2.68
C THR A 257 11.80 -2.78 2.09
N GLY A 258 12.16 -1.95 1.10
CA GLY A 258 13.44 -2.05 0.40
C GLY A 258 13.57 -3.21 -0.59
N ALA A 259 12.53 -4.03 -0.78
CA ALA A 259 12.57 -5.15 -1.74
C ALA A 259 12.67 -4.69 -3.21
N THR A 260 12.45 -3.42 -3.48
CA THR A 260 12.69 -2.76 -4.76
C THR A 260 13.87 -1.79 -4.68
N PRO A 261 15.11 -2.28 -4.64
CA PRO A 261 16.29 -1.48 -4.24
C PRO A 261 16.61 -0.33 -5.20
N ARG A 262 16.07 -0.34 -6.42
CA ARG A 262 16.19 0.78 -7.36
C ARG A 262 15.12 1.86 -7.16
N CYS A 263 14.02 1.56 -6.43
CA CYS A 263 12.99 2.53 -6.04
C CYS A 263 13.47 3.32 -4.82
N ARG A 264 14.44 4.20 -5.02
CA ARG A 264 15.04 4.97 -3.94
C ARG A 264 15.33 6.40 -4.32
N SER A 265 15.22 7.29 -3.36
CA SER A 265 15.62 8.68 -3.43
C SER A 265 16.99 8.84 -2.77
N ASP A 266 17.99 9.34 -3.51
CA ASP A 266 19.34 9.50 -2.98
C ASP A 266 19.51 10.85 -2.26
N TRP A 267 20.15 10.80 -1.06
CA TRP A 267 20.47 11.94 -0.20
C TRP A 267 21.92 11.84 0.28
N GLY A 268 22.87 12.19 -0.59
CA GLY A 268 24.30 12.00 -0.34
C GLY A 268 24.69 10.53 -0.30
N SER A 269 25.19 10.07 0.85
CA SER A 269 25.47 8.65 1.11
C SER A 269 24.27 7.85 1.58
N ASP A 270 23.14 8.54 1.87
CA ASP A 270 21.89 7.96 2.36
C ASP A 270 20.84 7.81 1.24
N ALA A 271 19.86 6.95 1.47
CA ALA A 271 18.75 6.75 0.57
C ALA A 271 17.45 6.46 1.33
N ILE A 272 16.32 6.85 0.72
CA ILE A 272 14.95 6.55 1.18
C ILE A 272 14.34 5.62 0.15
N TYR A 273 13.67 4.56 0.60
CA TYR A 273 13.14 3.52 -0.27
C TYR A 273 11.61 3.55 -0.33
N ASP A 274 11.07 3.08 -1.47
CA ASP A 274 9.65 2.84 -1.70
C ASP A 274 8.75 4.07 -1.58
N MET A 275 9.29 5.30 -1.82
CA MET A 275 8.51 6.54 -1.81
C MET A 275 7.44 6.60 -2.90
N VAL A 276 7.52 5.77 -3.93
CA VAL A 276 6.50 5.64 -4.98
C VAL A 276 6.08 4.18 -5.09
N GLY A 277 4.80 3.93 -4.88
CA GLY A 277 4.24 2.59 -4.87
C GLY A 277 4.34 1.90 -3.51
N ASN A 278 4.13 0.62 -3.50
CA ASN A 278 3.97 -0.25 -2.35
C ASN A 278 2.73 0.12 -1.53
N LEU A 279 2.77 1.10 -0.66
CA LEU A 279 1.60 1.70 0.00
C LEU A 279 1.49 3.20 -0.30
N ASP A 280 0.27 3.74 -0.36
CA ASP A 280 0.03 5.18 -0.22
C ASP A 280 0.34 5.62 1.22
N GLU A 281 1.01 6.74 1.38
CA GLU A 281 1.49 7.21 2.68
C GLU A 281 0.74 8.46 3.15
N TRP A 282 0.09 8.38 4.31
CA TRP A 282 -0.56 9.53 4.94
C TRP A 282 0.43 10.64 5.25
N VAL A 283 0.02 11.89 4.97
CA VAL A 283 0.76 13.11 5.29
C VAL A 283 -0.07 14.05 6.17
N ASP A 284 0.57 15.04 6.80
CA ASP A 284 -0.08 15.99 7.71
C ASP A 284 -0.89 17.03 6.94
N GLU A 285 -2.08 16.65 6.54
CA GLU A 285 -3.08 17.48 5.87
C GLU A 285 -4.39 17.39 6.65
N PRO A 286 -4.90 18.50 7.21
CA PRO A 286 -6.10 18.50 8.05
C PRO A 286 -7.35 17.92 7.37
N SER A 287 -7.51 18.13 6.06
CA SER A 287 -8.62 17.57 5.27
C SER A 287 -8.42 16.10 4.88
N GLY A 288 -7.23 15.56 5.12
CA GLY A 288 -6.80 14.23 4.72
C GLY A 288 -6.13 14.22 3.36
N ALA A 289 -4.90 13.69 3.32
CA ALA A 289 -4.18 13.42 2.08
C ALA A 289 -3.19 12.28 2.26
N PHE A 290 -2.96 11.53 1.19
CA PHE A 290 -1.87 10.56 1.10
C PHE A 290 -1.18 10.65 -0.26
N GLN A 291 0.07 10.21 -0.32
CA GLN A 291 0.98 10.41 -1.44
C GLN A 291 1.69 9.12 -1.84
N GLY A 292 2.31 9.12 -3.02
CA GLY A 292 3.18 8.05 -3.53
C GLY A 292 2.49 6.99 -4.37
N GLY A 293 1.21 6.72 -4.12
CA GLY A 293 0.47 5.63 -4.76
C GLY A 293 0.78 4.27 -4.15
N PHE A 294 -0.06 3.27 -4.40
CA PHE A 294 0.14 1.90 -3.94
C PHE A 294 0.40 0.94 -5.11
N TYR A 295 0.76 -0.29 -4.82
CA TYR A 295 1.20 -1.28 -5.80
C TYR A 295 0.26 -1.47 -7.01
N SER A 296 -1.07 -1.36 -6.86
CA SER A 296 -2.03 -1.55 -7.96
C SER A 296 -2.50 -0.26 -8.64
N ARG A 297 -2.04 0.92 -8.20
CA ARG A 297 -2.39 2.19 -8.84
C ARG A 297 -1.41 2.57 -9.93
N SER A 298 -1.93 3.18 -11.00
CA SER A 298 -1.09 3.82 -12.00
C SER A 298 -0.66 5.21 -11.51
N THR A 299 0.58 5.31 -11.04
CA THR A 299 1.17 6.52 -10.46
C THR A 299 2.18 7.12 -11.43
N ARG A 300 1.68 7.75 -12.52
CA ARG A 300 2.55 8.41 -13.53
C ARG A 300 3.03 9.79 -13.09
N GLU A 301 2.43 10.34 -12.05
CA GLU A 301 2.82 11.60 -11.40
C GLU A 301 4.11 11.44 -10.56
N GLY A 302 4.51 10.20 -10.24
CA GLY A 302 5.69 9.92 -9.44
C GLY A 302 5.55 10.52 -8.04
N CYS A 303 6.53 11.32 -7.60
CA CYS A 303 6.54 11.97 -6.29
C CYS A 303 5.44 13.03 -6.10
N ASP A 304 4.79 13.47 -7.17
CA ASP A 304 3.67 14.42 -7.12
C ASP A 304 2.30 13.71 -7.04
N ALA A 305 2.28 12.36 -7.04
CA ALA A 305 1.05 11.59 -6.88
C ALA A 305 0.41 11.86 -5.53
N ARG A 306 -0.84 12.33 -5.53
CA ARG A 306 -1.56 12.74 -4.32
C ARG A 306 -3.05 12.46 -4.43
N ILE A 307 -3.65 11.99 -3.35
CA ILE A 307 -5.10 11.79 -3.19
C ILE A 307 -5.59 12.62 -2.00
N THR A 308 -6.70 13.35 -2.18
CA THR A 308 -7.28 14.27 -1.18
C THR A 308 -8.78 14.08 -0.98
N VAL A 309 -9.35 13.02 -1.53
CA VAL A 309 -10.81 12.78 -1.51
C VAL A 309 -11.29 12.00 -0.28
N HIS A 310 -10.37 11.57 0.59
CA HIS A 310 -10.68 10.79 1.77
C HIS A 310 -10.37 11.56 3.06
N PRO A 311 -11.30 11.58 4.03
CA PRO A 311 -11.05 12.22 5.32
C PRO A 311 -9.98 11.45 6.12
N PRO A 312 -9.36 12.08 7.15
CA PRO A 312 -8.33 11.42 7.97
C PRO A 312 -8.78 10.14 8.69
N ALA A 313 -10.08 9.93 8.85
CA ALA A 313 -10.63 8.72 9.45
C ALA A 313 -10.74 7.52 8.47
N TYR A 314 -10.54 7.74 7.17
CA TYR A 314 -10.59 6.67 6.18
C TYR A 314 -9.39 5.72 6.32
N SER A 315 -9.65 4.42 6.20
CA SER A 315 -8.62 3.38 6.18
C SER A 315 -8.96 2.28 5.19
N ASP A 316 -7.97 1.74 4.53
CA ASP A 316 -8.06 0.51 3.75
C ASP A 316 -6.68 -0.18 3.65
N TYR A 317 -6.65 -1.32 2.94
CA TYR A 317 -5.46 -2.15 2.78
C TYR A 317 -4.26 -1.44 2.13
N SER A 318 -4.51 -0.41 1.33
CA SER A 318 -3.47 0.26 0.52
C SER A 318 -2.78 1.42 1.23
N LEU A 319 -3.22 1.78 2.45
CA LEU A 319 -2.79 2.97 3.17
C LEU A 319 -1.83 2.64 4.31
N GLY A 320 -0.64 3.19 4.24
CA GLY A 320 0.39 3.13 5.24
C GLY A 320 0.83 4.53 5.69
N VAL A 321 2.05 4.64 6.21
CA VAL A 321 2.65 5.90 6.65
C VAL A 321 4.17 5.84 6.67
N ARG A 322 4.78 6.99 6.60
CA ARG A 322 6.19 7.28 6.88
C ARG A 322 6.25 8.47 7.82
N CYS A 323 7.06 8.39 8.87
CA CYS A 323 7.16 9.47 9.85
C CYS A 323 8.29 10.44 9.53
N CYS A 324 8.12 11.69 9.98
CA CYS A 324 9.13 12.75 9.98
C CYS A 324 9.48 13.19 11.42
N LYS A 325 10.58 13.92 11.55
CA LYS A 325 11.00 14.51 12.85
C LYS A 325 11.70 15.84 12.61
#